data_3550d55c83fffcd5b00d35d8e23d242b
#
_entry.id   3550d55c83fffcd5b00d35d8e23d242b
#
_cell.length_a   1.000
_cell.length_b   1.000
_cell.length_c   1.000
_cell.angle_alpha   90.00
_cell.angle_beta   90.00
_cell.angle_gamma   90.00
#
_symmetry.space_group_name_H-M   'P 1'
#
loop_
_entity.id
_entity.type
_entity.pdbx_description
1 polymer ?
#
loop_
_entity_poly.entity_id
_entity_poly.type
_entity_poly.pdbx_seq_one_letter_code
_entity_poly.pdbx_strand_id
1 'polypeptide(L)'
;EYSKKNPGLNVADQGGMSRAFINYIAAKEGVKWTAIPTRGGGEMVPFLLGGKIDFAWSGGVHQKYGDKMIVLASMLSHRLAASPDVPSVQELYGISMPGAAVLAVPKDTPDDVVAKIEAAAKAAMDDADFTQVLEKLKFPKKFVSAEDMKTQVKETLEGLKTVVEATQK
;
A
#
# COMPACT_ATOMS: atom_id res chain seq x y z
N GLU A 1 -4.11 -17.52 12.34
CA GLU A 1 -4.25 -18.96 12.66
C GLU A 1 -3.97 -19.87 11.47
N TYR A 2 -4.46 -19.56 10.24
CA TYR A 2 -4.25 -20.40 9.06
C TYR A 2 -2.76 -20.61 8.77
N SER A 3 -1.95 -19.54 8.76
CA SER A 3 -0.49 -19.63 8.54
C SER A 3 0.25 -20.47 9.59
N LYS A 4 -0.22 -20.49 10.83
CA LYS A 4 0.37 -21.32 11.91
C LYS A 4 0.13 -22.80 11.68
N LYS A 5 -1.00 -23.15 11.06
CA LYS A 5 -1.35 -24.53 10.69
C LYS A 5 -0.76 -24.97 9.35
N ASN A 6 -0.44 -24.01 8.49
CA ASN A 6 0.07 -24.22 7.14
C ASN A 6 1.39 -23.45 6.96
N PRO A 7 2.53 -24.00 7.42
CA PRO A 7 3.81 -23.29 7.29
C PRO A 7 4.26 -23.21 5.83
N GLY A 8 4.97 -22.14 5.50
CA GLY A 8 5.59 -21.98 4.18
C GLY A 8 4.66 -21.40 3.11
N LEU A 9 3.59 -20.67 3.51
CA LEU A 9 2.75 -19.98 2.54
C LEU A 9 3.55 -19.03 1.66
N ASN A 10 3.20 -18.99 0.38
CA ASN A 10 3.77 -18.10 -0.61
C ASN A 10 3.07 -16.73 -0.60
N VAL A 11 3.84 -15.66 -0.58
CA VAL A 11 3.31 -14.30 -0.58
C VAL A 11 3.92 -13.48 -1.71
N ALA A 12 3.13 -12.69 -2.41
CA ALA A 12 3.66 -11.81 -3.43
C ALA A 12 4.54 -10.70 -2.82
N ASP A 13 5.77 -10.61 -3.29
CA ASP A 13 6.69 -9.53 -2.99
C ASP A 13 6.81 -8.58 -4.18
N GLN A 14 6.41 -7.33 -3.99
CA GLN A 14 6.41 -6.30 -5.04
C GLN A 14 7.56 -5.30 -4.88
N GLY A 15 8.46 -5.51 -3.91
CA GLY A 15 9.62 -4.66 -3.66
C GLY A 15 10.01 -4.55 -2.20
N GLY A 16 11.05 -3.76 -1.91
CA GLY A 16 11.65 -3.67 -0.59
C GLY A 16 10.69 -3.29 0.53
N MET A 17 9.74 -2.39 0.26
CA MET A 17 8.75 -1.96 1.25
C MET A 17 7.77 -3.10 1.57
N SER A 18 7.18 -3.75 0.57
CA SER A 18 6.27 -4.87 0.78
C SER A 18 6.97 -6.01 1.53
N ARG A 19 8.21 -6.30 1.19
CA ARG A 19 9.04 -7.30 1.86
C ARG A 19 9.27 -6.98 3.34
N ALA A 20 9.57 -5.72 3.67
CA ALA A 20 9.77 -5.31 5.06
C ALA A 20 8.50 -5.53 5.90
N PHE A 21 7.33 -5.14 5.39
CA PHE A 21 6.05 -5.38 6.07
C PHE A 21 5.70 -6.85 6.19
N ILE A 22 5.92 -7.64 5.12
CA ILE A 22 5.73 -9.11 5.13
C ILE A 22 6.58 -9.73 6.25
N ASN A 23 7.87 -9.41 6.30
CA ASN A 23 8.79 -9.95 7.29
C ASN A 23 8.42 -9.51 8.71
N TYR A 24 8.04 -8.24 8.90
CA TYR A 24 7.61 -7.72 10.19
C TYR A 24 6.39 -8.48 10.73
N ILE A 25 5.34 -8.62 9.91
CA ILE A 25 4.12 -9.32 10.31
C ILE A 25 4.41 -10.80 10.56
N ALA A 26 5.19 -11.45 9.69
CA ALA A 26 5.58 -12.84 9.87
C ALA A 26 6.32 -13.08 11.20
N ALA A 27 7.27 -12.19 11.55
CA ALA A 27 7.99 -12.24 12.82
C ALA A 27 7.05 -12.03 14.03
N LYS A 28 6.13 -11.07 13.96
CA LYS A 28 5.14 -10.82 15.01
C LYS A 28 4.21 -12.01 15.24
N GLU A 29 3.82 -12.70 14.17
CA GLU A 29 2.95 -13.88 14.24
C GLU A 29 3.70 -15.20 14.53
N GLY A 30 5.03 -15.18 14.52
CA GLY A 30 5.86 -16.38 14.71
C GLY A 30 5.74 -17.38 13.57
N VAL A 31 5.56 -16.88 12.32
CA VAL A 31 5.41 -17.69 11.12
C VAL A 31 6.50 -17.38 10.10
N LYS A 32 6.68 -18.27 9.12
CA LYS A 32 7.58 -18.05 7.98
C LYS A 32 6.78 -18.10 6.69
N TRP A 33 6.95 -17.08 5.88
CA TRP A 33 6.36 -16.98 4.54
C TRP A 33 7.46 -16.96 3.48
N THR A 34 7.16 -17.52 2.31
CA THR A 34 8.06 -17.49 1.16
C THR A 34 7.69 -16.34 0.25
N ALA A 35 8.57 -15.34 0.16
CA ALA A 35 8.35 -14.19 -0.71
C ALA A 35 8.59 -14.57 -2.18
N ILE A 36 7.57 -14.46 -3.02
CA ILE A 36 7.62 -14.67 -4.46
C ILE A 36 7.68 -13.31 -5.17
N PRO A 37 8.77 -12.95 -5.83
CA PRO A 37 8.88 -11.68 -6.54
C PRO A 37 7.80 -11.54 -7.61
N THR A 38 7.15 -10.37 -7.66
CA THR A 38 6.15 -10.00 -8.67
C THR A 38 6.33 -8.55 -9.09
N ARG A 39 6.06 -8.25 -10.37
CA ARG A 39 6.20 -6.90 -10.97
C ARG A 39 4.94 -6.04 -10.79
N GLY A 40 4.22 -6.21 -9.68
CA GLY A 40 3.00 -5.49 -9.40
C GLY A 40 1.72 -6.28 -9.70
N GLY A 41 0.58 -5.59 -9.68
CA GLY A 41 -0.74 -6.21 -9.76
C GLY A 41 -1.00 -7.05 -11.00
N GLY A 42 -0.40 -6.69 -12.15
CA GLY A 42 -0.57 -7.43 -13.41
C GLY A 42 -0.04 -8.86 -13.36
N GLU A 43 1.04 -9.10 -12.62
CA GLU A 43 1.62 -10.44 -12.43
C GLU A 43 1.09 -11.11 -11.15
N MET A 44 0.88 -10.33 -10.10
CA MET A 44 0.37 -10.81 -8.83
C MET A 44 -0.99 -11.49 -8.94
N VAL A 45 -1.92 -10.87 -9.68
CA VAL A 45 -3.29 -11.38 -9.81
C VAL A 45 -3.37 -12.76 -10.43
N PRO A 46 -2.78 -13.05 -11.62
CA PRO A 46 -2.79 -14.41 -12.16
C PRO A 46 -2.08 -15.43 -11.24
N PHE A 47 -1.05 -15.03 -10.49
CA PHE A 47 -0.39 -15.92 -9.53
C PHE A 47 -1.31 -16.28 -8.36
N LEU A 48 -2.05 -15.29 -7.85
CA LEU A 48 -3.00 -15.50 -6.75
C LEU A 48 -4.19 -16.37 -7.21
N LEU A 49 -4.81 -16.03 -8.33
CA LEU A 49 -5.95 -16.79 -8.86
C LEU A 49 -5.56 -18.19 -9.35
N GLY A 50 -4.30 -18.38 -9.76
CA GLY A 50 -3.74 -19.66 -10.18
C GLY A 50 -3.14 -20.49 -9.03
N GLY A 51 -3.22 -20.02 -7.78
CA GLY A 51 -2.72 -20.75 -6.61
C GLY A 51 -1.18 -20.84 -6.50
N LYS A 52 -0.44 -20.03 -7.26
CA LYS A 52 1.03 -19.95 -7.14
C LYS A 52 1.47 -19.18 -5.88
N ILE A 53 0.65 -18.25 -5.43
CA ILE A 53 0.78 -17.53 -4.17
C ILE A 53 -0.52 -17.65 -3.38
N ASP A 54 -0.40 -17.69 -2.05
CA ASP A 54 -1.54 -17.86 -1.15
C ASP A 54 -2.19 -16.53 -0.78
N PHE A 55 -1.40 -15.46 -0.68
CA PHE A 55 -1.88 -14.10 -0.44
C PHE A 55 -0.93 -13.06 -1.00
N ALA A 56 -1.39 -11.82 -1.07
CA ALA A 56 -0.65 -10.72 -1.66
C ALA A 56 -1.00 -9.38 -1.03
N TRP A 57 -0.04 -8.45 -1.03
CA TRP A 57 -0.36 -7.04 -0.90
C TRP A 57 -0.91 -6.51 -2.23
N SER A 58 -1.98 -5.73 -2.17
CA SER A 58 -2.64 -5.17 -3.35
C SER A 58 -2.88 -3.68 -3.19
N GLY A 59 -2.44 -2.88 -4.14
CA GLY A 59 -2.70 -1.44 -4.23
C GLY A 59 -4.10 -1.08 -4.77
N GLY A 60 -5.11 -1.94 -4.58
CA GLY A 60 -6.49 -1.69 -5.00
C GLY A 60 -6.97 -2.54 -6.16
N VAL A 61 -6.09 -3.19 -6.93
CA VAL A 61 -6.46 -4.00 -8.10
C VAL A 61 -7.41 -5.15 -7.75
N HIS A 62 -7.37 -5.67 -6.53
CA HIS A 62 -8.24 -6.74 -6.02
C HIS A 62 -9.73 -6.40 -6.15
N GLN A 63 -10.10 -5.13 -6.08
CA GLN A 63 -11.50 -4.69 -6.15
C GLN A 63 -12.17 -4.99 -7.50
N LYS A 64 -11.38 -5.24 -8.56
CA LYS A 64 -11.91 -5.65 -9.88
C LYS A 64 -12.36 -7.12 -9.93
N TYR A 65 -12.00 -7.91 -8.92
CA TYR A 65 -12.21 -9.36 -8.94
C TYR A 65 -13.31 -9.86 -7.99
N GLY A 66 -13.96 -8.93 -7.28
CA GLY A 66 -15.14 -9.21 -6.44
C GLY A 66 -14.87 -10.33 -5.43
N ASP A 67 -15.72 -11.34 -5.45
CA ASP A 67 -15.67 -12.50 -4.56
C ASP A 67 -14.51 -13.48 -4.80
N LYS A 68 -13.76 -13.29 -5.89
CA LYS A 68 -12.56 -14.11 -6.17
C LYS A 68 -11.37 -13.77 -5.29
N MET A 69 -11.41 -12.66 -4.58
CA MET A 69 -10.36 -12.22 -3.67
C MET A 69 -10.95 -11.71 -2.37
N ILE A 70 -10.43 -12.20 -1.26
CA ILE A 70 -10.84 -11.79 0.09
C ILE A 70 -9.83 -10.78 0.63
N VAL A 71 -10.32 -9.65 1.15
CA VAL A 71 -9.48 -8.69 1.85
C VAL A 71 -9.25 -9.19 3.28
N LEU A 72 -8.00 -9.37 3.69
CA LEU A 72 -7.63 -9.89 5.01
C LEU A 72 -7.33 -8.76 6.01
N ALA A 73 -6.71 -7.69 5.55
CA ALA A 73 -6.42 -6.50 6.33
C ALA A 73 -6.19 -5.29 5.42
N SER A 74 -6.50 -4.10 5.89
CA SER A 74 -6.04 -2.86 5.26
C SER A 74 -4.59 -2.60 5.66
N MET A 75 -3.71 -2.38 4.68
CA MET A 75 -2.31 -2.02 4.94
C MET A 75 -2.14 -0.54 5.33
N LEU A 76 -3.21 0.25 5.31
CA LEU A 76 -3.22 1.67 5.69
C LEU A 76 -3.39 1.84 7.20
N SER A 77 -3.30 3.09 7.66
CA SER A 77 -3.58 3.46 9.06
C SER A 77 -5.07 3.38 9.44
N HIS A 78 -5.94 3.12 8.46
CA HIS A 78 -7.39 3.06 8.63
C HIS A 78 -7.98 1.92 7.80
N ARG A 79 -9.21 1.53 8.13
CA ARG A 79 -9.97 0.54 7.37
C ARG A 79 -10.34 1.07 5.99
N LEU A 80 -10.38 0.20 4.99
CA LEU A 80 -10.80 0.58 3.65
C LEU A 80 -12.31 0.86 3.63
N ALA A 81 -12.72 1.95 2.98
CA ALA A 81 -14.15 2.25 2.79
C ALA A 81 -14.90 1.12 2.03
N ALA A 82 -14.20 0.41 1.16
CA ALA A 82 -14.74 -0.74 0.43
C ALA A 82 -14.81 -2.03 1.26
N SER A 83 -14.21 -2.06 2.46
CA SER A 83 -14.18 -3.24 3.35
C SER A 83 -14.13 -2.76 4.81
N PRO A 84 -15.21 -2.11 5.32
CA PRO A 84 -15.21 -1.46 6.64
C PRO A 84 -15.11 -2.46 7.81
N ASP A 85 -15.50 -3.70 7.60
CA ASP A 85 -15.44 -4.75 8.62
C ASP A 85 -14.05 -5.40 8.74
N VAL A 86 -13.13 -5.09 7.80
CA VAL A 86 -11.78 -5.66 7.80
C VAL A 86 -10.83 -4.72 8.55
N PRO A 87 -10.06 -5.22 9.54
CA PRO A 87 -9.17 -4.39 10.34
C PRO A 87 -8.01 -3.82 9.52
N SER A 88 -7.41 -2.74 9.99
CA SER A 88 -6.16 -2.22 9.47
C SER A 88 -4.95 -2.84 10.18
N VAL A 89 -3.79 -2.84 9.52
CA VAL A 89 -2.53 -3.28 10.15
C VAL A 89 -2.11 -2.32 11.27
N GLN A 90 -2.60 -1.08 11.26
CA GLN A 90 -2.44 -0.14 12.38
C GLN A 90 -3.17 -0.64 13.63
N GLU A 91 -4.40 -1.13 13.49
CA GLU A 91 -5.15 -1.72 14.59
C GLU A 91 -4.52 -3.02 15.11
N LEU A 92 -3.97 -3.84 14.21
CA LEU A 92 -3.43 -5.16 14.53
C LEU A 92 -1.99 -5.12 15.07
N TYR A 93 -1.14 -4.25 14.50
CA TYR A 93 0.32 -4.30 14.72
C TYR A 93 0.95 -2.94 15.05
N GLY A 94 0.18 -1.85 15.10
CA GLY A 94 0.68 -0.50 15.36
C GLY A 94 1.52 0.10 14.22
N ILE A 95 1.43 -0.47 13.02
CA ILE A 95 2.17 -0.02 11.82
C ILE A 95 1.21 0.28 10.68
N SER A 96 1.63 1.08 9.72
CA SER A 96 0.87 1.31 8.48
C SER A 96 1.77 1.60 7.30
N MET A 97 1.33 1.23 6.10
CA MET A 97 1.97 1.65 4.86
C MET A 97 1.49 3.05 4.46
N PRO A 98 2.35 3.84 3.81
CA PRO A 98 1.91 5.10 3.23
C PRO A 98 0.84 4.86 2.16
N GLY A 99 -0.25 5.60 2.23
CA GLY A 99 -1.41 5.44 1.34
C GLY A 99 -1.59 6.58 0.32
N ALA A 100 -0.55 7.37 0.05
CA ALA A 100 -0.62 8.49 -0.88
C ALA A 100 0.13 8.22 -2.19
N ALA A 101 -0.44 8.66 -3.31
CA ALA A 101 0.30 8.87 -4.55
C ALA A 101 1.00 10.24 -4.47
N VAL A 102 2.30 10.28 -4.71
CA VAL A 102 3.12 11.49 -4.57
C VAL A 102 3.73 11.87 -5.90
N LEU A 103 3.57 13.14 -6.30
CA LEU A 103 4.38 13.77 -7.33
C LEU A 103 5.66 14.30 -6.69
N ALA A 104 6.80 13.84 -7.15
CA ALA A 104 8.10 14.31 -6.66
C ALA A 104 8.87 15.03 -7.77
N VAL A 105 9.63 16.04 -7.38
CA VAL A 105 10.52 16.80 -8.27
C VAL A 105 11.96 16.76 -7.73
N PRO A 106 12.99 17.02 -8.54
CA PRO A 106 14.36 17.16 -8.07
C PRO A 106 14.48 18.24 -6.99
N LYS A 107 15.44 18.05 -6.06
CA LYS A 107 15.62 18.92 -4.88
C LYS A 107 15.78 20.41 -5.24
N ASP A 108 16.48 20.69 -6.34
CA ASP A 108 16.82 22.06 -6.77
C ASP A 108 15.81 22.63 -7.78
N THR A 109 14.59 22.08 -7.85
CA THR A 109 13.52 22.63 -8.68
C THR A 109 13.09 23.99 -8.14
N PRO A 110 13.07 25.07 -8.96
CA PRO A 110 12.65 26.39 -8.52
C PRO A 110 11.24 26.42 -7.91
N ASP A 111 11.03 27.21 -6.87
CA ASP A 111 9.76 27.27 -6.13
C ASP A 111 8.58 27.66 -7.03
N ASP A 112 8.79 28.55 -8.01
CA ASP A 112 7.73 28.94 -8.95
C ASP A 112 7.31 27.78 -9.88
N VAL A 113 8.23 26.87 -10.19
CA VAL A 113 7.95 25.65 -10.96
C VAL A 113 7.18 24.66 -10.08
N VAL A 114 7.59 24.48 -8.82
CA VAL A 114 6.87 23.63 -7.85
C VAL A 114 5.43 24.13 -7.67
N ALA A 115 5.24 25.44 -7.48
CA ALA A 115 3.92 26.04 -7.34
C ALA A 115 3.01 25.83 -8.58
N LYS A 116 3.58 25.91 -9.78
CA LYS A 116 2.84 25.63 -11.02
C LYS A 116 2.41 24.17 -11.13
N ILE A 117 3.30 23.23 -10.75
CA ILE A 117 3.00 21.80 -10.74
C ILE A 117 1.92 21.49 -9.71
N GLU A 118 2.02 22.07 -8.52
CA GLU A 118 1.01 21.91 -7.45
C GLU A 118 -0.36 22.43 -7.89
N ALA A 119 -0.40 23.61 -8.49
CA ALA A 119 -1.65 24.20 -9.02
C ALA A 119 -2.27 23.32 -10.11
N ALA A 120 -1.45 22.77 -11.02
CA ALA A 120 -1.91 21.87 -12.07
C ALA A 120 -2.44 20.53 -11.48
N ALA A 121 -1.75 19.97 -10.49
CA ALA A 121 -2.18 18.76 -9.81
C ALA A 121 -3.50 18.98 -9.07
N LYS A 122 -3.66 20.15 -8.41
CA LYS A 122 -4.90 20.52 -7.75
C LYS A 122 -6.06 20.67 -8.75
N ALA A 123 -5.83 21.33 -9.88
CA ALA A 123 -6.82 21.48 -10.94
C ALA A 123 -7.24 20.13 -11.54
N ALA A 124 -6.29 19.21 -11.73
CA ALA A 124 -6.58 17.87 -12.22
C ALA A 124 -7.52 17.06 -11.28
N MET A 125 -7.55 17.38 -9.99
CA MET A 125 -8.51 16.75 -9.08
C MET A 125 -9.97 17.07 -9.41
N ASP A 126 -10.23 18.16 -10.10
CA ASP A 126 -11.59 18.57 -10.48
C ASP A 126 -11.96 18.11 -11.90
N ASP A 127 -11.03 17.47 -12.61
CA ASP A 127 -11.26 16.86 -13.91
C ASP A 127 -12.21 15.65 -13.80
N ALA A 128 -13.19 15.58 -14.71
CA ALA A 128 -14.22 14.55 -14.69
C ALA A 128 -13.67 13.16 -14.98
N ASP A 129 -12.72 13.04 -15.93
CA ASP A 129 -12.13 11.75 -16.29
C ASP A 129 -11.27 11.23 -15.15
N PHE A 130 -10.50 12.11 -14.50
CA PHE A 130 -9.72 11.76 -13.32
C PHE A 130 -10.60 11.33 -12.15
N THR A 131 -11.70 12.03 -11.91
CA THR A 131 -12.69 11.65 -10.89
C THR A 131 -13.26 10.25 -11.17
N GLN A 132 -13.62 9.94 -12.42
CA GLN A 132 -14.09 8.59 -12.79
C GLN A 132 -13.04 7.50 -12.53
N VAL A 133 -11.77 7.80 -12.76
CA VAL A 133 -10.66 6.84 -12.45
C VAL A 133 -10.60 6.58 -10.96
N LEU A 134 -10.66 7.61 -10.12
CA LEU A 134 -10.66 7.46 -8.66
C LEU A 134 -11.86 6.65 -8.17
N GLU A 135 -13.05 6.89 -8.69
CA GLU A 135 -14.27 6.15 -8.36
C GLU A 135 -14.18 4.67 -8.76
N LYS A 136 -13.69 4.37 -9.97
CA LYS A 136 -13.45 2.99 -10.44
C LYS A 136 -12.45 2.24 -9.57
N LEU A 137 -11.45 2.94 -9.05
CA LEU A 137 -10.45 2.39 -8.15
C LEU A 137 -10.88 2.45 -6.68
N LYS A 138 -12.02 3.08 -6.38
CA LYS A 138 -12.52 3.38 -5.03
C LYS A 138 -11.48 4.10 -4.16
N PHE A 139 -10.71 4.98 -4.77
CA PHE A 139 -9.77 5.85 -4.08
C PHE A 139 -10.44 7.13 -3.63
N PRO A 140 -10.14 7.60 -2.41
CA PRO A 140 -10.68 8.87 -1.94
C PRO A 140 -10.12 10.03 -2.76
N LYS A 141 -11.00 10.94 -3.19
CA LYS A 141 -10.60 12.20 -3.82
C LYS A 141 -10.10 13.16 -2.75
N LYS A 142 -8.79 13.20 -2.52
CA LYS A 142 -8.16 14.07 -1.52
C LYS A 142 -6.87 14.67 -2.07
N PHE A 143 -6.83 15.98 -2.20
CA PHE A 143 -5.61 16.73 -2.49
C PHE A 143 -4.85 16.99 -1.18
N VAL A 144 -3.52 16.89 -1.25
CA VAL A 144 -2.60 17.22 -0.15
C VAL A 144 -1.60 18.22 -0.71
N SER A 145 -1.41 19.35 -0.03
CA SER A 145 -0.46 20.39 -0.43
C SER A 145 0.99 19.87 -0.37
N ALA A 146 1.89 20.55 -1.09
CA ALA A 146 3.32 20.21 -1.07
C ALA A 146 3.90 20.31 0.36
N GLU A 147 3.46 21.28 1.16
CA GLU A 147 3.91 21.46 2.56
C GLU A 147 3.41 20.35 3.46
N ASP A 148 2.12 20.02 3.41
CA ASP A 148 1.55 18.92 4.19
C ASP A 148 2.15 17.57 3.76
N MET A 149 2.43 17.40 2.47
CA MET A 149 3.04 16.19 1.95
C MET A 149 4.48 16.00 2.48
N LYS A 150 5.27 17.08 2.58
CA LYS A 150 6.62 17.01 3.21
C LYS A 150 6.53 16.46 4.64
N THR A 151 5.55 16.94 5.41
CA THR A 151 5.31 16.45 6.78
C THR A 151 4.93 14.98 6.78
N GLN A 152 3.95 14.58 5.95
CA GLN A 152 3.51 13.17 5.85
C GLN A 152 4.63 12.23 5.40
N VAL A 153 5.48 12.64 4.46
CA VAL A 153 6.62 11.83 4.01
C VAL A 153 7.62 11.64 5.16
N LYS A 154 7.89 12.68 5.95
CA LYS A 154 8.79 12.60 7.09
C LYS A 154 8.27 11.63 8.16
N GLU A 155 7.00 11.76 8.54
CA GLU A 155 6.35 10.85 9.50
C GLU A 155 6.33 9.40 8.99
N THR A 156 6.06 9.21 7.70
CA THR A 156 6.11 7.90 7.04
C THR A 156 7.50 7.28 7.12
N LEU A 157 8.56 8.05 6.85
CA LEU A 157 9.94 7.56 6.93
C LEU A 157 10.31 7.13 8.35
N GLU A 158 9.86 7.87 9.36
CA GLU A 158 10.09 7.51 10.77
C GLU A 158 9.38 6.21 11.14
N GLY A 159 8.12 6.03 10.73
CA GLY A 159 7.39 4.79 10.92
C GLY A 159 8.01 3.58 10.20
N LEU A 160 8.52 3.79 8.98
CA LEU A 160 9.20 2.74 8.21
C LEU A 160 10.52 2.29 8.86
N LYS A 161 11.27 3.18 9.53
CA LYS A 161 12.48 2.80 10.27
C LYS A 161 12.17 1.72 11.30
N THR A 162 11.09 1.89 12.07
CA THR A 162 10.65 0.91 13.07
C THR A 162 10.41 -0.47 12.46
N VAL A 163 9.77 -0.54 11.29
CA VAL A 163 9.52 -1.80 10.58
C VAL A 163 10.82 -2.44 10.10
N VAL A 164 11.72 -1.65 9.50
CA VAL A 164 13.00 -2.14 8.96
C VAL A 164 13.91 -2.62 10.09
N GLU A 165 14.08 -1.84 11.15
CA GLU A 165 14.94 -2.19 12.30
C GLU A 165 14.47 -3.47 13.01
N ALA A 166 13.15 -3.68 13.10
CA ALA A 166 12.59 -4.89 13.69
C ALA A 166 12.82 -6.15 12.84
N THR A 167 13.14 -6.00 11.54
CA THR A 167 13.36 -7.13 10.62
C THR A 167 14.84 -7.44 10.36
N GLN A 168 15.76 -6.62 10.88
CA GLN A 168 17.21 -6.82 10.74
C GLN A 168 17.83 -7.62 11.91
N LYS A 169 17.03 -7.98 12.90
CA LYS A 169 17.41 -8.84 14.03
C LYS A 169 17.01 -10.27 13.75
#